data_1cb32a47d3e08359ca6f7d11a63fa311
#
_entry.id   1cb32a47d3e08359ca6f7d11a63fa311
#
_cell.length_a   1.000
_cell.length_b   1.000
_cell.length_c   1.000
_cell.angle_alpha   90.00
_cell.angle_beta   90.00
_cell.angle_gamma   90.00
#
_symmetry.space_group_name_H-M   'P 1'
#
loop_
_entity.id
_entity.type
_entity.pdbx_description
1 polymer ?
#
loop_
_entity_poly.entity_id
_entity_poly.type
_entity_poly.pdbx_seq_one_letter_code
_entity_poly.pdbx_strand_id
1 'polypeptide(L)'
;MSLALITGANTGLGFETARGLLKLGYEVVITSRELERGNRAVAKLKSEYPQGQISALALDLSKQSSINAFAAEFAKLPKPWDVLVLNAGAKVLANYRETDSGVEYHFGVNAVGHFSLVSDLLPHRAPISRVVSVSSIVARFAPEKLGPAGFANEYSAGASYSASKLSNYLFAMELQRRFGSDSFSSLAAHPGFARAEPYGPASTRFFESFLAQSAAKGALPIIEAASDPSLHGGSYRVPKIFELWGEPTEGIVPKNSTEESLTRNWEILETLSGKTLAL
;
A
#
# COMPACT_ATOMS: atom_id res chain seq x y z
N MET A 1 -10.50 21.17 -0.75
CA MET A 1 -9.17 20.51 -0.64
C MET A 1 -9.46 19.07 -0.34
N SER A 2 -9.02 18.18 -1.22
CA SER A 2 -9.19 16.72 -1.09
C SER A 2 -8.27 16.16 -0.03
N LEU A 3 -8.72 15.14 0.69
CA LEU A 3 -7.95 14.47 1.74
C LEU A 3 -7.35 13.16 1.23
N ALA A 4 -6.03 13.03 1.34
CA ALA A 4 -5.30 11.80 1.06
C ALA A 4 -4.82 11.14 2.36
N LEU A 5 -5.20 9.87 2.56
CA LEU A 5 -4.72 9.02 3.64
C LEU A 5 -3.67 8.05 3.11
N ILE A 6 -2.47 8.03 3.72
CA ILE A 6 -1.36 7.21 3.25
C ILE A 6 -0.84 6.34 4.39
N THR A 7 -0.91 5.01 4.22
CA THR A 7 -0.41 4.09 5.23
C THR A 7 1.12 3.98 5.21
N GLY A 8 1.77 3.95 6.40
CA GLY A 8 3.21 3.76 6.55
C GLY A 8 4.05 4.86 5.91
N ALA A 9 3.65 6.13 6.07
CA ALA A 9 4.24 7.25 5.37
C ALA A 9 5.22 8.11 6.22
N ASN A 10 5.75 7.55 7.30
CA ASN A 10 6.75 8.23 8.11
C ASN A 10 8.18 8.22 7.49
N THR A 11 8.43 7.36 6.50
CA THR A 11 9.72 7.25 5.78
C THR A 11 9.52 6.74 4.34
N GLY A 12 10.58 6.80 3.53
CA GLY A 12 10.68 6.13 2.24
C GLY A 12 9.62 6.56 1.23
N LEU A 13 9.04 5.57 0.52
CA LEU A 13 8.06 5.79 -0.54
C LEU A 13 6.81 6.52 -0.05
N GLY A 14 6.27 6.09 1.09
CA GLY A 14 5.08 6.74 1.66
C GLY A 14 5.31 8.19 2.01
N PHE A 15 6.50 8.54 2.56
CA PHE A 15 6.88 9.92 2.86
C PHE A 15 6.99 10.77 1.59
N GLU A 16 7.60 10.23 0.52
CA GLU A 16 7.70 10.92 -0.76
C GLU A 16 6.33 11.04 -1.46
N THR A 17 5.46 10.02 -1.31
CA THR A 17 4.08 10.10 -1.78
C THR A 17 3.32 11.22 -1.06
N ALA A 18 3.46 11.29 0.28
CA ALA A 18 2.87 12.37 1.07
C ALA A 18 3.36 13.75 0.62
N ARG A 19 4.68 13.88 0.40
CA ARG A 19 5.30 15.11 -0.13
C ARG A 19 4.71 15.50 -1.49
N GLY A 20 4.59 14.53 -2.40
CA GLY A 20 4.02 14.77 -3.74
C GLY A 20 2.57 15.23 -3.70
N LEU A 21 1.73 14.58 -2.88
CA LEU A 21 0.32 14.95 -2.74
C LEU A 21 0.14 16.30 -2.03
N LEU A 22 0.97 16.63 -1.03
CA LEU A 22 1.00 17.98 -0.44
C LEU A 22 1.33 19.05 -1.49
N LYS A 23 2.33 18.79 -2.35
CA LYS A 23 2.70 19.69 -3.45
C LYS A 23 1.55 19.90 -4.43
N LEU A 24 0.69 18.89 -4.63
CA LEU A 24 -0.51 18.96 -5.46
C LEU A 24 -1.72 19.59 -4.74
N GLY A 25 -1.57 20.04 -3.50
CA GLY A 25 -2.60 20.73 -2.75
C GLY A 25 -3.58 19.83 -1.99
N TYR A 26 -3.24 18.56 -1.78
CA TYR A 26 -4.03 17.70 -0.91
C TYR A 26 -3.80 18.04 0.57
N GLU A 27 -4.83 17.89 1.39
CA GLU A 27 -4.66 17.65 2.81
C GLU A 27 -4.21 16.21 3.00
N VAL A 28 -3.21 15.95 3.86
CA VAL A 28 -2.59 14.64 3.98
C VAL A 28 -2.66 14.13 5.41
N VAL A 29 -3.19 12.91 5.59
CA VAL A 29 -3.06 12.14 6.82
C VAL A 29 -2.08 11.00 6.56
N ILE A 30 -1.00 10.95 7.32
CA ILE A 30 -0.06 9.83 7.26
C ILE A 30 -0.25 8.88 8.43
N THR A 31 0.07 7.60 8.25
CA THR A 31 0.11 6.69 9.38
C THR A 31 1.51 6.16 9.67
N SER A 32 1.75 5.86 10.94
CA SER A 32 2.98 5.24 11.43
C SER A 32 2.65 4.31 12.60
N ARG A 33 3.38 3.19 12.76
CA ARG A 33 3.22 2.32 13.94
C ARG A 33 3.55 3.04 15.25
N GLU A 34 4.52 3.93 15.19
CA GLU A 34 4.93 4.79 16.30
C GLU A 34 4.54 6.22 15.97
N LEU A 35 3.60 6.79 16.70
CA LEU A 35 3.09 8.15 16.45
C LEU A 35 4.20 9.21 16.45
N GLU A 36 5.20 9.07 17.32
CA GLU A 36 6.34 9.98 17.36
C GLU A 36 7.13 10.02 16.04
N ARG A 37 7.30 8.87 15.37
CA ARG A 37 7.92 8.83 14.04
C ARG A 37 7.04 9.53 13.00
N GLY A 38 5.73 9.33 13.09
CA GLY A 38 4.76 10.07 12.28
C GLY A 38 4.88 11.58 12.48
N ASN A 39 4.91 12.04 13.73
CA ASN A 39 5.01 13.46 14.07
C ASN A 39 6.33 14.08 13.58
N ARG A 40 7.46 13.36 13.64
CA ARG A 40 8.72 13.83 13.05
C ARG A 40 8.61 13.99 11.53
N ALA A 41 7.96 13.07 10.84
CA ALA A 41 7.70 13.17 9.41
C ALA A 41 6.80 14.37 9.08
N VAL A 42 5.74 14.59 9.84
CA VAL A 42 4.86 15.77 9.74
C VAL A 42 5.64 17.06 9.92
N ALA A 43 6.47 17.16 10.96
CA ALA A 43 7.28 18.35 11.21
C ALA A 43 8.22 18.68 10.04
N LYS A 44 8.85 17.64 9.45
CA LYS A 44 9.68 17.79 8.26
C LYS A 44 8.90 18.28 7.05
N LEU A 45 7.75 17.68 6.76
CA LEU A 45 6.91 18.11 5.63
C LEU A 45 6.32 19.50 5.83
N LYS A 46 5.95 19.88 7.06
CA LYS A 46 5.50 21.24 7.38
C LYS A 46 6.60 22.27 7.20
N SER A 47 7.87 21.94 7.46
CA SER A 47 8.98 22.86 7.19
C SER A 47 9.19 23.11 5.69
N GLU A 48 8.90 22.12 4.84
CA GLU A 48 8.98 22.23 3.39
C GLU A 48 7.72 22.89 2.78
N TYR A 49 6.56 22.64 3.39
CA TYR A 49 5.22 23.13 2.97
C TYR A 49 4.49 23.79 4.15
N PRO A 50 4.86 25.01 4.57
CA PRO A 50 4.30 25.66 5.77
C PRO A 50 2.78 25.83 5.74
N GLN A 51 2.18 25.98 4.55
CA GLN A 51 0.73 26.09 4.34
C GLN A 51 0.04 24.74 4.12
N GLY A 52 0.82 23.65 4.01
CA GLY A 52 0.30 22.30 3.78
C GLY A 52 -0.42 21.77 5.02
N GLN A 53 -1.61 21.22 4.84
CA GLN A 53 -2.33 20.56 5.91
C GLN A 53 -1.89 19.10 5.99
N ILE A 54 -1.20 18.73 7.06
CA ILE A 54 -0.73 17.37 7.29
C ILE A 54 -0.79 17.02 8.77
N SER A 55 -1.22 15.79 9.04
CA SER A 55 -1.25 15.18 10.37
C SER A 55 -0.80 13.73 10.33
N ALA A 56 -0.55 13.15 11.51
CA ALA A 56 -0.20 11.75 11.67
C ALA A 56 -1.13 11.04 12.65
N LEU A 57 -1.48 9.80 12.36
CA LEU A 57 -2.21 8.89 13.23
C LEU A 57 -1.43 7.59 13.41
N ALA A 58 -1.62 6.94 14.56
CA ALA A 58 -1.00 5.64 14.83
C ALA A 58 -1.76 4.52 14.12
N LEU A 59 -1.02 3.61 13.43
CA LEU A 59 -1.58 2.41 12.80
C LEU A 59 -0.55 1.31 12.73
N ASP A 60 -0.87 0.17 13.34
CA ASP A 60 -0.13 -1.09 13.19
C ASP A 60 -1.01 -2.14 12.50
N LEU A 61 -0.75 -2.39 11.23
CA LEU A 61 -1.49 -3.36 10.41
C LEU A 61 -1.29 -4.82 10.83
N SER A 62 -0.35 -5.11 11.73
CA SER A 62 -0.17 -6.44 12.31
C SER A 62 -1.14 -6.73 13.46
N LYS A 63 -1.95 -5.73 13.87
CA LYS A 63 -2.83 -5.81 15.04
C LYS A 63 -4.24 -5.35 14.69
N GLN A 64 -5.21 -6.26 14.75
CA GLN A 64 -6.61 -5.92 14.46
C GLN A 64 -7.15 -4.83 15.41
N SER A 65 -6.74 -4.85 16.68
CA SER A 65 -7.12 -3.82 17.65
C SER A 65 -6.62 -2.42 17.26
N SER A 66 -5.42 -2.33 16.68
CA SER A 66 -4.87 -1.07 16.18
C SER A 66 -5.63 -0.56 14.95
N ILE A 67 -6.02 -1.46 14.04
CA ILE A 67 -6.83 -1.10 12.86
C ILE A 67 -8.18 -0.54 13.30
N ASN A 68 -8.87 -1.22 14.22
CA ASN A 68 -10.16 -0.77 14.74
C ASN A 68 -10.05 0.60 15.46
N ALA A 69 -9.02 0.78 16.30
CA ALA A 69 -8.77 2.04 16.99
C ALA A 69 -8.46 3.17 16.00
N PHE A 70 -7.67 2.91 14.97
CA PHE A 70 -7.39 3.86 13.90
C PHE A 70 -8.66 4.28 13.16
N ALA A 71 -9.50 3.33 12.75
CA ALA A 71 -10.75 3.63 12.04
C ALA A 71 -11.69 4.50 12.89
N ALA A 72 -11.80 4.18 14.18
CA ALA A 72 -12.59 4.98 15.12
C ALA A 72 -12.02 6.40 15.32
N GLU A 73 -10.71 6.57 15.29
CA GLU A 73 -10.08 7.90 15.39
C GLU A 73 -10.23 8.66 14.06
N PHE A 74 -10.04 7.99 12.93
CA PHE A 74 -10.24 8.61 11.62
C PHE A 74 -11.68 9.10 11.42
N ALA A 75 -12.68 8.34 11.88
CA ALA A 75 -14.10 8.70 11.81
C ALA A 75 -14.46 10.02 12.55
N LYS A 76 -13.61 10.46 13.47
CA LYS A 76 -13.78 11.75 14.16
C LYS A 76 -13.25 12.95 13.36
N LEU A 77 -12.50 12.70 12.28
CA LEU A 77 -12.01 13.76 11.41
C LEU A 77 -13.19 14.44 10.71
N PRO A 78 -13.10 15.75 10.48
CA PRO A 78 -14.20 16.52 9.90
C PRO A 78 -14.44 16.26 8.41
N LYS A 79 -13.52 15.55 7.76
CA LYS A 79 -13.57 15.29 6.34
C LYS A 79 -13.48 13.81 6.02
N PRO A 80 -14.24 13.32 5.02
CA PRO A 80 -14.04 12.01 4.45
C PRO A 80 -12.71 11.95 3.66
N TRP A 81 -12.20 10.76 3.41
CA TRP A 81 -11.05 10.59 2.53
C TRP A 81 -11.46 10.54 1.05
N ASP A 82 -10.71 11.25 0.21
CA ASP A 82 -10.83 11.21 -1.25
C ASP A 82 -9.87 10.18 -1.86
N VAL A 83 -8.68 10.05 -1.27
CA VAL A 83 -7.63 9.13 -1.74
C VAL A 83 -7.10 8.30 -0.57
N LEU A 84 -7.09 6.98 -0.74
CA LEU A 84 -6.50 6.05 0.22
C LEU A 84 -5.35 5.29 -0.44
N VAL A 85 -4.11 5.53 0.02
CA VAL A 85 -2.91 4.86 -0.47
C VAL A 85 -2.46 3.78 0.50
N LEU A 86 -2.59 2.52 0.08
CA LEU A 86 -2.20 1.33 0.82
C LEU A 86 -0.70 1.05 0.59
N ASN A 87 0.15 1.89 1.18
CA ASN A 87 1.60 1.88 0.96
C ASN A 87 2.36 1.07 2.03
N ALA A 88 1.87 1.01 3.27
CA ALA A 88 2.54 0.29 4.34
C ALA A 88 2.89 -1.14 3.93
N GLY A 89 4.02 -1.64 4.41
CA GLY A 89 4.40 -3.01 4.12
C GLY A 89 5.54 -3.49 5.01
N ALA A 90 5.46 -4.74 5.40
CA ALA A 90 6.57 -5.42 6.04
C ALA A 90 7.69 -5.63 5.02
N LYS A 91 8.93 -5.34 5.41
CA LYS A 91 10.13 -5.70 4.65
C LYS A 91 10.34 -7.21 4.74
N VAL A 92 11.12 -7.76 3.81
CA VAL A 92 11.48 -9.18 3.83
C VAL A 92 12.11 -9.56 5.17
N LEU A 93 11.51 -10.53 5.86
CA LEU A 93 11.96 -11.03 7.17
C LEU A 93 12.68 -12.36 6.97
N ALA A 94 13.83 -12.52 7.62
CA ALA A 94 14.62 -13.75 7.53
C ALA A 94 13.91 -14.97 8.17
N ASN A 95 13.14 -14.74 9.23
CA ASN A 95 12.49 -15.80 10.01
C ASN A 95 10.96 -15.69 9.91
N TYR A 96 10.29 -16.84 9.98
CA TYR A 96 8.84 -16.91 10.10
C TYR A 96 8.35 -16.12 11.30
N ARG A 97 7.29 -15.38 11.08
CA ARG A 97 6.62 -14.59 12.12
C ARG A 97 5.14 -14.47 11.76
N GLU A 98 4.29 -14.26 12.75
CA GLU A 98 2.86 -14.06 12.59
C GLU A 98 2.41 -12.68 13.09
N THR A 99 1.26 -12.25 12.62
CA THR A 99 0.47 -11.16 13.20
C THR A 99 -0.26 -11.64 14.45
N ASP A 100 -0.93 -10.76 15.17
CA ASP A 100 -1.75 -11.14 16.35
C ASP A 100 -2.94 -12.04 15.99
N SER A 101 -3.36 -12.07 14.72
CA SER A 101 -4.39 -12.98 14.22
C SER A 101 -3.86 -14.33 13.71
N GLY A 102 -2.57 -14.64 13.91
CA GLY A 102 -1.96 -15.92 13.50
C GLY A 102 -1.69 -16.03 11.99
N VAL A 103 -1.72 -14.93 11.26
CA VAL A 103 -1.42 -14.90 9.81
C VAL A 103 0.07 -14.61 9.61
N GLU A 104 0.71 -15.30 8.63
CA GLU A 104 2.10 -15.02 8.27
C GLU A 104 2.31 -13.53 8.06
N TYR A 105 3.43 -12.99 8.57
CA TYR A 105 3.58 -11.55 8.82
C TYR A 105 3.54 -10.68 7.56
N HIS A 106 4.15 -11.11 6.43
CA HIS A 106 4.09 -10.32 5.20
C HIS A 106 2.66 -10.30 4.65
N PHE A 107 2.02 -11.48 4.57
CA PHE A 107 0.65 -11.59 4.08
C PHE A 107 -0.33 -10.89 5.02
N GLY A 108 -0.14 -11.06 6.32
CA GLY A 108 -0.96 -10.43 7.34
C GLY A 108 -0.90 -8.91 7.31
N VAL A 109 0.31 -8.32 7.27
CA VAL A 109 0.48 -6.86 7.27
C VAL A 109 0.13 -6.25 5.91
N ASN A 110 0.70 -6.82 4.82
CA ASN A 110 0.64 -6.18 3.50
C ASN A 110 -0.74 -6.35 2.83
N ALA A 111 -1.42 -7.48 3.08
CA ALA A 111 -2.69 -7.80 2.42
C ALA A 111 -3.87 -7.79 3.41
N VAL A 112 -3.89 -8.68 4.40
CA VAL A 112 -5.05 -8.84 5.32
C VAL A 112 -5.29 -7.57 6.14
N GLY A 113 -4.24 -6.95 6.68
CA GLY A 113 -4.35 -5.72 7.45
C GLY A 113 -4.87 -4.54 6.61
N HIS A 114 -4.45 -4.44 5.34
CA HIS A 114 -5.00 -3.43 4.42
C HIS A 114 -6.45 -3.71 4.04
N PHE A 115 -6.81 -4.99 3.80
CA PHE A 115 -8.21 -5.37 3.55
C PHE A 115 -9.10 -4.99 4.72
N SER A 116 -8.68 -5.33 5.96
CA SER A 116 -9.39 -4.93 7.18
C SER A 116 -9.54 -3.42 7.30
N LEU A 117 -8.46 -2.67 7.01
CA LEU A 117 -8.47 -1.22 7.05
C LEU A 117 -9.44 -0.63 6.03
N VAL A 118 -9.43 -1.12 4.79
CA VAL A 118 -10.35 -0.65 3.74
C VAL A 118 -11.79 -0.94 4.13
N SER A 119 -12.08 -2.13 4.66
CA SER A 119 -13.42 -2.49 5.14
C SER A 119 -13.95 -1.49 6.19
N ASP A 120 -13.09 -1.07 7.15
CA ASP A 120 -13.49 -0.14 8.19
C ASP A 120 -13.60 1.31 7.70
N LEU A 121 -12.83 1.68 6.67
CA LEU A 121 -12.76 3.05 6.17
C LEU A 121 -13.72 3.37 5.02
N LEU A 122 -14.24 2.37 4.31
CA LEU A 122 -15.17 2.59 3.18
C LEU A 122 -16.38 3.45 3.55
N PRO A 123 -17.01 3.28 4.72
CA PRO A 123 -18.12 4.15 5.14
C PRO A 123 -17.76 5.64 5.31
N HIS A 124 -16.46 5.93 5.43
CA HIS A 124 -15.93 7.28 5.65
C HIS A 124 -15.27 7.87 4.37
N ARG A 125 -15.56 7.31 3.21
CA ARG A 125 -15.06 7.82 1.93
C ARG A 125 -15.83 9.04 1.44
N ALA A 126 -15.16 9.90 0.70
CA ALA A 126 -15.83 10.97 -0.05
C ALA A 126 -16.72 10.38 -1.17
N PRO A 127 -17.74 11.13 -1.65
CA PRO A 127 -18.57 10.70 -2.77
C PRO A 127 -17.75 10.30 -3.99
N ILE A 128 -16.69 11.05 -4.34
CA ILE A 128 -15.72 10.67 -5.36
C ILE A 128 -14.44 10.26 -4.62
N SER A 129 -14.03 9.01 -4.80
CA SER A 129 -12.91 8.47 -4.04
C SER A 129 -12.10 7.43 -4.80
N ARG A 130 -10.84 7.26 -4.38
CA ARG A 130 -9.87 6.39 -5.04
C ARG A 130 -9.01 5.62 -4.04
N VAL A 131 -8.84 4.31 -4.28
CA VAL A 131 -7.92 3.45 -3.53
C VAL A 131 -6.72 3.12 -4.43
N VAL A 132 -5.51 3.25 -3.90
CA VAL A 132 -4.27 2.86 -4.59
C VAL A 132 -3.53 1.82 -3.76
N SER A 133 -3.43 0.59 -4.27
CA SER A 133 -2.66 -0.49 -3.62
C SER A 133 -1.23 -0.54 -4.14
N VAL A 134 -0.26 -0.50 -3.22
CA VAL A 134 1.17 -0.58 -3.59
C VAL A 134 1.62 -2.03 -3.67
N SER A 135 1.80 -2.50 -4.90
CA SER A 135 2.35 -3.81 -5.25
C SER A 135 3.88 -3.77 -5.43
N SER A 136 4.44 -4.71 -6.15
CA SER A 136 5.88 -4.81 -6.47
C SER A 136 6.09 -5.67 -7.71
N ILE A 137 7.22 -5.50 -8.42
CA ILE A 137 7.62 -6.37 -9.52
C ILE A 137 7.70 -7.85 -9.10
N VAL A 138 8.03 -8.11 -7.83
CA VAL A 138 8.11 -9.49 -7.31
C VAL A 138 6.76 -10.21 -7.28
N ALA A 139 5.65 -9.50 -7.41
CA ALA A 139 4.33 -10.10 -7.57
C ALA A 139 4.25 -11.09 -8.76
N ARG A 140 5.06 -10.88 -9.79
CA ARG A 140 5.16 -11.77 -10.96
C ARG A 140 5.79 -13.12 -10.66
N PHE A 141 6.56 -13.20 -9.58
CA PHE A 141 7.27 -14.40 -9.12
C PHE A 141 6.59 -15.06 -7.94
N ALA A 142 5.37 -14.62 -7.62
CA ALA A 142 4.59 -15.21 -6.54
C ALA A 142 4.24 -16.68 -6.86
N PRO A 143 4.23 -17.56 -5.85
CA PRO A 143 3.79 -18.94 -6.03
C PRO A 143 2.33 -18.99 -6.47
N GLU A 144 1.95 -20.02 -7.22
CA GLU A 144 0.56 -20.21 -7.70
C GLU A 144 -0.45 -20.36 -6.56
N LYS A 145 -0.03 -20.97 -5.45
CA LYS A 145 -0.87 -21.08 -4.25
C LYS A 145 -0.83 -19.77 -3.47
N LEU A 146 -1.90 -18.99 -3.59
CA LEU A 146 -2.12 -17.79 -2.81
C LEU A 146 -2.47 -18.13 -1.36
N GLY A 147 -2.06 -17.27 -0.43
CA GLY A 147 -2.41 -17.33 0.98
C GLY A 147 -1.27 -17.82 1.86
N PRO A 148 -1.46 -17.74 3.19
CA PRO A 148 -0.43 -18.07 4.17
C PRO A 148 -0.26 -19.58 4.40
N ALA A 149 -1.18 -20.39 3.88
CA ALA A 149 -1.14 -21.84 4.07
C ALA A 149 0.05 -22.47 3.32
N GLY A 150 1.00 -23.00 4.07
CA GLY A 150 2.21 -23.65 3.54
C GLY A 150 3.51 -22.96 3.94
N PHE A 151 3.47 -21.74 4.45
CA PHE A 151 4.71 -21.04 4.86
C PHE A 151 5.24 -21.46 6.24
N ALA A 152 4.42 -22.09 7.11
CA ALA A 152 4.85 -22.45 8.46
C ALA A 152 5.92 -23.57 8.48
N ASN A 153 5.84 -24.53 7.57
CA ASN A 153 6.75 -25.69 7.55
C ASN A 153 7.99 -25.51 6.66
N GLU A 154 7.85 -24.71 5.58
CA GLU A 154 8.92 -24.40 4.62
C GLU A 154 8.92 -22.90 4.32
N TYR A 155 9.26 -22.09 5.32
CA TYR A 155 9.23 -20.64 5.17
C TYR A 155 10.25 -20.15 4.16
N SER A 156 9.75 -19.44 3.17
CA SER A 156 10.55 -18.66 2.22
C SER A 156 10.15 -17.20 2.28
N ALA A 157 11.01 -16.37 2.83
CA ALA A 157 10.77 -14.93 2.95
C ALA A 157 10.46 -14.26 1.60
N GLY A 158 11.13 -14.69 0.53
CA GLY A 158 10.89 -14.18 -0.83
C GLY A 158 9.53 -14.61 -1.38
N ALA A 159 9.15 -15.88 -1.19
CA ALA A 159 7.85 -16.39 -1.63
C ALA A 159 6.69 -15.73 -0.87
N SER A 160 6.82 -15.60 0.44
CA SER A 160 5.84 -14.95 1.30
C SER A 160 5.65 -13.47 0.93
N TYR A 161 6.75 -12.74 0.78
CA TYR A 161 6.69 -11.34 0.36
C TYR A 161 6.08 -11.19 -1.04
N SER A 162 6.48 -12.01 -2.02
CA SER A 162 5.94 -11.94 -3.39
C SER A 162 4.45 -12.31 -3.44
N ALA A 163 4.01 -13.31 -2.66
CA ALA A 163 2.59 -13.64 -2.50
C ALA A 163 1.78 -12.48 -1.92
N SER A 164 2.31 -11.80 -0.90
CA SER A 164 1.64 -10.63 -0.33
C SER A 164 1.51 -9.46 -1.33
N LYS A 165 2.52 -9.28 -2.21
CA LYS A 165 2.49 -8.22 -3.23
C LYS A 165 1.62 -8.57 -4.43
N LEU A 166 1.50 -9.84 -4.78
CA LEU A 166 0.48 -10.30 -5.73
C LEU A 166 -0.92 -10.09 -5.15
N SER A 167 -1.13 -10.44 -3.88
CA SER A 167 -2.42 -10.22 -3.21
C SER A 167 -2.83 -8.73 -3.23
N ASN A 168 -1.89 -7.79 -3.03
CA ASN A 168 -2.18 -6.36 -3.13
C ASN A 168 -2.64 -5.94 -4.54
N TYR A 169 -2.02 -6.48 -5.58
CA TYR A 169 -2.44 -6.25 -6.95
C TYR A 169 -3.83 -6.83 -7.22
N LEU A 170 -4.03 -8.11 -6.88
CA LEU A 170 -5.31 -8.79 -7.08
C LEU A 170 -6.44 -8.11 -6.30
N PHE A 171 -6.17 -7.65 -5.07
CA PHE A 171 -7.12 -6.88 -4.28
C PHE A 171 -7.55 -5.60 -4.99
N ALA A 172 -6.60 -4.83 -5.54
CA ALA A 172 -6.93 -3.60 -6.27
C ALA A 172 -7.83 -3.87 -7.47
N MET A 173 -7.51 -4.91 -8.25
CA MET A 173 -8.29 -5.29 -9.44
C MET A 173 -9.68 -5.80 -9.07
N GLU A 174 -9.79 -6.66 -8.05
CA GLU A 174 -11.07 -7.20 -7.60
C GLU A 174 -11.94 -6.13 -6.94
N LEU A 175 -11.34 -5.20 -6.18
CA LEU A 175 -12.04 -4.05 -5.62
C LEU A 175 -12.64 -3.17 -6.74
N GLN A 176 -11.89 -2.94 -7.82
CA GLN A 176 -12.40 -2.24 -9.01
C GLN A 176 -13.52 -3.03 -9.68
N ARG A 177 -13.35 -4.34 -9.87
CA ARG A 177 -14.36 -5.18 -10.53
C ARG A 177 -15.69 -5.20 -9.78
N ARG A 178 -15.64 -5.26 -8.44
CA ARG A 178 -16.84 -5.35 -7.58
C ARG A 178 -17.53 -4.00 -7.39
N PHE A 179 -16.76 -2.94 -7.26
CA PHE A 179 -17.25 -1.65 -6.76
C PHE A 179 -16.91 -0.46 -7.65
N GLY A 180 -16.15 -0.66 -8.72
CA GLY A 180 -15.80 0.41 -9.65
C GLY A 180 -17.02 1.10 -10.26
N SER A 181 -16.99 2.43 -10.26
CA SER A 181 -18.06 3.29 -10.80
C SER A 181 -17.45 4.66 -11.17
N ASP A 182 -18.25 5.56 -11.69
CA ASP A 182 -17.83 6.95 -11.96
C ASP A 182 -17.38 7.69 -10.69
N SER A 183 -17.81 7.22 -9.53
CA SER A 183 -17.50 7.85 -8.22
C SER A 183 -16.51 7.05 -7.37
N PHE A 184 -16.12 5.84 -7.78
CA PHE A 184 -15.16 5.03 -7.03
C PHE A 184 -14.21 4.31 -7.99
N SER A 185 -12.91 4.45 -7.75
CA SER A 185 -11.88 3.76 -8.52
C SER A 185 -10.84 3.10 -7.61
N SER A 186 -10.38 1.91 -8.04
CA SER A 186 -9.28 1.21 -7.39
C SER A 186 -8.19 0.91 -8.42
N LEU A 187 -6.94 1.27 -8.07
CA LEU A 187 -5.77 1.15 -8.92
C LEU A 187 -4.64 0.44 -8.17
N ALA A 188 -3.71 -0.11 -8.93
CA ALA A 188 -2.45 -0.61 -8.38
C ALA A 188 -1.28 0.26 -8.85
N ALA A 189 -0.23 0.33 -8.02
CA ALA A 189 1.02 0.95 -8.40
C ALA A 189 2.21 0.14 -7.89
N HIS A 190 3.34 0.24 -8.61
CA HIS A 190 4.60 -0.40 -8.26
C HIS A 190 5.72 0.62 -8.37
N PRO A 191 6.55 0.78 -7.31
CA PRO A 191 7.54 1.86 -7.23
C PRO A 191 8.82 1.62 -8.03
N GLY A 192 8.95 0.52 -8.74
CA GLY A 192 10.21 0.12 -9.35
C GLY A 192 11.23 -0.38 -8.33
N PHE A 193 12.51 -0.37 -8.73
CA PHE A 193 13.61 -0.67 -7.84
C PHE A 193 14.02 0.62 -7.11
N ALA A 194 13.27 0.96 -6.06
CA ALA A 194 13.49 2.16 -5.26
C ALA A 194 14.25 1.84 -3.97
N ARG A 195 15.10 2.77 -3.53
CA ARG A 195 15.76 2.67 -2.22
C ARG A 195 14.71 2.59 -1.13
N ALA A 196 14.63 1.42 -0.50
CA ALA A 196 14.10 1.32 0.85
C ALA A 196 15.20 1.71 1.85
N GLU A 197 14.87 1.90 3.14
CA GLU A 197 15.92 1.96 4.17
C GLU A 197 16.81 0.72 4.04
N PRO A 198 18.15 0.85 4.21
CA PRO A 198 19.11 -0.22 3.95
C PRO A 198 18.76 -1.50 4.70
N TYR A 199 18.59 -2.59 3.99
CA TYR A 199 18.32 -3.91 4.57
C TYR A 199 19.34 -4.92 4.01
N GLY A 200 19.90 -5.78 4.89
CA GLY A 200 20.81 -6.84 4.51
C GLY A 200 22.30 -6.55 4.73
N PRO A 201 23.19 -7.50 4.34
CA PRO A 201 24.62 -7.38 4.49
C PRO A 201 25.21 -6.18 3.75
N ALA A 202 26.36 -5.68 4.19
CA ALA A 202 27.03 -4.50 3.58
C ALA A 202 27.30 -4.65 2.07
N SER A 203 27.49 -5.89 1.58
CA SER A 203 27.72 -6.20 0.17
C SER A 203 26.48 -5.94 -0.70
N THR A 204 25.27 -6.30 -0.24
CA THR A 204 24.02 -6.03 -0.97
C THR A 204 23.69 -4.54 -0.96
N ARG A 205 24.01 -3.83 0.14
CA ARG A 205 23.84 -2.39 0.27
C ARG A 205 24.63 -1.59 -0.77
N PHE A 206 25.81 -2.04 -1.13
CA PHE A 206 26.66 -1.38 -2.13
C PHE A 206 25.99 -1.45 -3.52
N PHE A 207 25.49 -2.61 -3.96
CA PHE A 207 24.79 -2.76 -5.24
C PHE A 207 23.45 -2.03 -5.26
N GLU A 208 22.68 -2.09 -4.17
CA GLU A 208 21.42 -1.32 -4.03
C GLU A 208 21.66 0.19 -4.14
N SER A 209 22.80 0.69 -3.63
CA SER A 209 23.11 2.12 -3.67
C SER A 209 23.33 2.67 -5.08
N PHE A 210 23.78 1.85 -6.02
CA PHE A 210 24.06 2.26 -7.41
C PHE A 210 22.88 2.00 -8.36
N LEU A 211 22.09 0.96 -8.15
CA LEU A 211 21.04 0.55 -9.07
C LEU A 211 19.64 1.03 -8.64
N ALA A 212 19.41 1.20 -7.34
CA ALA A 212 18.11 1.63 -6.86
C ALA A 212 17.87 3.14 -7.10
N GLN A 213 16.74 3.48 -7.70
CA GLN A 213 16.31 4.87 -7.80
C GLN A 213 15.97 5.45 -6.43
N SER A 214 15.95 6.80 -6.32
CA SER A 214 15.54 7.46 -5.08
C SER A 214 14.08 7.14 -4.74
N ALA A 215 13.74 7.20 -3.45
CA ALA A 215 12.36 7.04 -3.01
C ALA A 215 11.41 8.06 -3.67
N ALA A 216 11.90 9.28 -3.95
CA ALA A 216 11.13 10.29 -4.67
C ALA A 216 10.76 9.86 -6.08
N LYS A 217 11.69 9.25 -6.84
CA LYS A 217 11.38 8.69 -8.16
C LYS A 217 10.47 7.48 -8.08
N GLY A 218 10.71 6.59 -7.10
CA GLY A 218 9.85 5.44 -6.88
C GLY A 218 8.42 5.79 -6.44
N ALA A 219 8.21 6.96 -5.86
CA ALA A 219 6.88 7.42 -5.49
C ALA A 219 6.05 7.95 -6.68
N LEU A 220 6.66 8.28 -7.82
CA LEU A 220 5.95 8.87 -8.96
C LEU A 220 4.78 8.03 -9.47
N PRO A 221 4.90 6.69 -9.69
CA PRO A 221 3.75 5.89 -10.11
C PRO A 221 2.62 5.86 -9.07
N ILE A 222 2.96 5.95 -7.79
CA ILE A 222 1.97 5.99 -6.70
C ILE A 222 1.25 7.34 -6.67
N ILE A 223 2.00 8.44 -6.82
CA ILE A 223 1.46 9.79 -6.86
C ILE A 223 0.54 9.94 -8.07
N GLU A 224 0.98 9.50 -9.26
CA GLU A 224 0.17 9.53 -10.47
C GLU A 224 -1.12 8.71 -10.30
N ALA A 225 -1.02 7.45 -9.82
CA ALA A 225 -2.20 6.63 -9.54
C ALA A 225 -3.16 7.29 -8.56
N ALA A 226 -2.63 8.06 -7.58
CA ALA A 226 -3.42 8.74 -6.57
C ALA A 226 -4.10 10.03 -7.07
N SER A 227 -3.46 10.77 -8.00
CA SER A 227 -3.85 12.14 -8.31
C SER A 227 -4.26 12.42 -9.76
N ASP A 228 -3.91 11.56 -10.71
CA ASP A 228 -4.28 11.77 -12.12
C ASP A 228 -5.74 11.36 -12.37
N PRO A 229 -6.65 12.32 -12.66
CA PRO A 229 -8.05 12.03 -12.88
C PRO A 229 -8.31 11.33 -14.24
N SER A 230 -7.35 11.33 -15.16
CA SER A 230 -7.48 10.66 -16.45
C SER A 230 -7.29 9.14 -16.39
N LEU A 231 -6.72 8.63 -15.29
CA LEU A 231 -6.52 7.20 -15.09
C LEU A 231 -7.83 6.51 -14.73
N HIS A 232 -8.14 5.45 -15.48
CA HIS A 232 -9.28 4.61 -15.22
C HIS A 232 -9.04 3.65 -14.04
N GLY A 233 -10.09 3.27 -13.36
CA GLY A 233 -10.05 2.20 -12.38
C GLY A 233 -9.54 0.89 -13.01
N GLY A 234 -8.72 0.15 -12.27
CA GLY A 234 -8.02 -1.04 -12.78
C GLY A 234 -6.65 -0.75 -13.42
N SER A 235 -6.25 0.51 -13.60
CA SER A 235 -4.91 0.84 -14.09
C SER A 235 -3.82 0.35 -13.13
N TYR A 236 -2.69 -0.10 -13.70
CA TYR A 236 -1.50 -0.53 -12.96
C TYR A 236 -0.31 0.35 -13.35
N ARG A 237 0.08 1.26 -12.48
CA ARG A 237 1.13 2.27 -12.77
C ARG A 237 2.50 1.82 -12.29
N VAL A 238 3.50 1.85 -13.20
CA VAL A 238 4.86 1.36 -12.97
C VAL A 238 5.88 2.29 -13.63
N PRO A 239 7.18 2.23 -13.25
CA PRO A 239 8.23 2.94 -14.00
C PRO A 239 8.40 2.37 -15.41
N LYS A 240 8.62 3.23 -16.40
CA LYS A 240 8.65 2.89 -17.84
C LYS A 240 9.78 1.95 -18.25
N ILE A 241 10.97 2.09 -17.66
CA ILE A 241 12.17 1.35 -18.09
C ILE A 241 12.22 0.03 -17.31
N PHE A 242 11.86 -1.07 -17.97
CA PHE A 242 11.79 -2.43 -17.39
C PHE A 242 10.96 -2.53 -16.10
N GLU A 243 10.05 -1.58 -15.88
CA GLU A 243 9.30 -1.39 -14.62
C GLU A 243 10.19 -1.18 -13.39
N LEU A 244 11.44 -0.80 -13.59
CA LEU A 244 12.42 -0.57 -12.52
C LEU A 244 12.77 0.90 -12.35
N TRP A 245 12.79 1.68 -13.46
CA TRP A 245 13.21 3.08 -13.47
C TRP A 245 12.37 3.95 -14.41
N GLY A 246 12.44 5.26 -14.20
CA GLY A 246 11.90 6.27 -15.11
C GLY A 246 10.51 6.77 -14.72
N GLU A 247 9.90 7.48 -15.65
CA GLU A 247 8.56 8.07 -15.50
C GLU A 247 7.47 6.99 -15.43
N PRO A 248 6.31 7.28 -14.84
CA PRO A 248 5.20 6.35 -14.77
C PRO A 248 4.65 5.94 -16.14
N THR A 249 4.25 4.68 -16.24
CA THR A 249 3.56 4.14 -17.44
C THR A 249 2.61 3.02 -17.01
N GLU A 250 1.79 2.52 -17.94
CA GLU A 250 0.99 1.32 -17.72
C GLU A 250 1.89 0.09 -17.58
N GLY A 251 1.64 -0.72 -16.56
CA GLY A 251 2.41 -1.92 -16.23
C GLY A 251 1.92 -3.17 -16.93
N ILE A 252 2.77 -4.19 -16.96
CA ILE A 252 2.39 -5.51 -17.46
C ILE A 252 1.68 -6.29 -16.35
N VAL A 253 0.48 -6.78 -16.64
CA VAL A 253 -0.34 -7.57 -15.72
C VAL A 253 0.42 -8.83 -15.27
N PRO A 254 0.50 -9.13 -13.96
CA PRO A 254 1.08 -10.37 -13.46
C PRO A 254 0.38 -11.60 -14.08
N LYS A 255 1.15 -12.63 -14.49
CA LYS A 255 0.60 -13.83 -15.14
C LYS A 255 -0.47 -14.56 -14.32
N ASN A 256 -0.33 -14.54 -13.00
CA ASN A 256 -1.25 -15.17 -12.05
C ASN A 256 -2.45 -14.28 -11.70
N SER A 257 -2.82 -13.36 -12.60
CA SER A 257 -3.95 -12.44 -12.43
C SER A 257 -5.11 -12.84 -13.33
N THR A 258 -5.69 -14.00 -13.06
CA THR A 258 -6.90 -14.50 -13.71
C THR A 258 -8.13 -14.11 -12.89
N GLU A 259 -9.32 -14.14 -13.49
CA GLU A 259 -10.58 -13.86 -12.78
C GLU A 259 -10.77 -14.81 -11.58
N GLU A 260 -10.41 -16.08 -11.74
CA GLU A 260 -10.40 -17.05 -10.64
C GLU A 260 -9.47 -16.62 -9.50
N SER A 261 -8.25 -16.17 -9.82
CA SER A 261 -7.29 -15.71 -8.79
C SER A 261 -7.72 -14.43 -8.09
N LEU A 262 -8.42 -13.53 -8.79
CA LEU A 262 -9.02 -12.33 -8.19
C LEU A 262 -10.06 -12.71 -7.14
N THR A 263 -11.02 -13.56 -7.52
CA THR A 263 -12.08 -14.03 -6.63
C THR A 263 -11.51 -14.82 -5.45
N ARG A 264 -10.59 -15.75 -5.70
CA ARG A 264 -9.95 -16.56 -4.66
C ARG A 264 -9.15 -15.70 -3.67
N ASN A 265 -8.42 -14.71 -4.16
CA ASN A 265 -7.69 -13.79 -3.27
C ASN A 265 -8.64 -13.03 -2.35
N TRP A 266 -9.76 -12.58 -2.89
CA TRP A 266 -10.79 -11.88 -2.10
C TRP A 266 -11.36 -12.76 -0.99
N GLU A 267 -11.75 -14.00 -1.30
CA GLU A 267 -12.25 -14.97 -0.32
C GLU A 267 -11.24 -15.28 0.78
N ILE A 268 -9.95 -15.39 0.43
CA ILE A 268 -8.86 -15.55 1.40
C ILE A 268 -8.79 -14.34 2.33
N LEU A 269 -8.85 -13.12 1.79
CA LEU A 269 -8.78 -11.89 2.58
C LEU A 269 -9.99 -11.74 3.51
N GLU A 270 -11.21 -12.04 3.05
CA GLU A 270 -12.42 -12.07 3.88
C GLU A 270 -12.30 -13.10 5.01
N THR A 271 -11.88 -14.31 4.68
CA THR A 271 -11.72 -15.39 5.68
C THR A 271 -10.69 -15.04 6.74
N LEU A 272 -9.52 -14.56 6.33
CA LEU A 272 -8.41 -14.27 7.26
C LEU A 272 -8.63 -12.99 8.09
N SER A 273 -9.36 -12.02 7.55
CA SER A 273 -9.68 -10.79 8.27
C SER A 273 -10.92 -10.92 9.13
N GLY A 274 -11.80 -11.88 8.83
CA GLY A 274 -13.13 -11.98 9.43
C GLY A 274 -14.05 -10.81 9.04
N LYS A 275 -13.74 -10.08 7.97
CA LYS A 275 -14.50 -8.92 7.52
C LYS A 275 -15.02 -9.11 6.10
N THR A 276 -16.15 -8.49 5.82
CA THR A 276 -16.74 -8.40 4.49
C THR A 276 -16.78 -6.95 4.05
N LEU A 277 -16.38 -6.69 2.81
CA LEU A 277 -16.48 -5.37 2.19
C LEU A 277 -17.85 -5.20 1.53
N ALA A 278 -18.57 -4.16 1.95
CA ALA A 278 -19.79 -3.69 1.29
C ALA A 278 -19.68 -2.16 1.08
N LEU A 279 -20.14 -1.67 -0.09
CA LEU A 279 -20.26 -0.24 -0.41
C LEU A 279 -21.69 0.22 -0.22
#